data_74d7f39ca90d859fd7fc2edb07f02c8c
#
_entry.id   74d7f39ca90d859fd7fc2edb07f02c8c
#
_cell.length_a   1.000
_cell.length_b   1.000
_cell.length_c   1.000
_cell.angle_alpha   90.00
_cell.angle_beta   90.00
_cell.angle_gamma   90.00
#
_symmetry.space_group_name_H-M   'P 1'
#
loop_
_entity.id
_entity.type
_entity.pdbx_description
1 polymer ?
#
loop_
_entity_poly.entity_id
_entity_poly.type
_entity_poly.pdbx_seq_one_letter_code
_entity_poly.pdbx_strand_id
1 'polypeptide(L)'
;MDEKIQELGEIFTEIVKNYSTMGMAWKNIPLCRRAYEIMRELPDELPGECDTPDDKAILLCQMLDHVNETDIPRQCIEVRRYIQSLDPDNEDNNEELDILLKYIESDDTEHLKLGMLKSDSVERSPQWEDVIYAVELEVDEILKDYTRGMGFCHAYWHTKRKVLAKYGIDWKTPSMMNPGVMFD
;
A
#
# COMPACT_ATOMS: atom_id res chain seq x y z
N MET A 1 -6.44 25.40 -9.55
CA MET A 1 -5.07 25.02 -9.17
C MET A 1 -4.93 25.06 -7.65
N ASP A 2 -5.20 26.16 -7.00
CA ASP A 2 -5.07 26.33 -5.55
C ASP A 2 -5.90 25.32 -4.74
N GLU A 3 -7.14 25.02 -5.15
CA GLU A 3 -7.97 24.01 -4.47
C GLU A 3 -7.35 22.59 -4.51
N LYS A 4 -6.72 22.21 -5.63
CA LYS A 4 -6.05 20.90 -5.74
C LYS A 4 -4.79 20.81 -4.89
N ILE A 5 -4.03 21.89 -4.81
CA ILE A 5 -2.85 21.98 -3.95
C ILE A 5 -3.27 21.89 -2.48
N GLN A 6 -4.33 22.60 -2.10
CA GLN A 6 -4.89 22.52 -0.76
C GLN A 6 -5.36 21.08 -0.43
N GLU A 7 -6.16 20.47 -1.33
CA GLU A 7 -6.62 19.08 -1.19
C GLU A 7 -5.44 18.12 -1.03
N LEU A 8 -4.39 18.30 -1.83
CA LEU A 8 -3.18 17.48 -1.74
C LEU A 8 -2.50 17.60 -0.37
N GLY A 9 -2.36 18.82 0.16
CA GLY A 9 -1.81 19.06 1.50
C GLY A 9 -2.63 18.40 2.62
N GLU A 10 -3.95 18.43 2.53
CA GLU A 10 -4.86 17.76 3.47
C GLU A 10 -4.69 16.23 3.40
N ILE A 11 -4.59 15.68 2.18
CA ILE A 11 -4.37 14.26 1.94
C ILE A 11 -3.03 13.81 2.56
N PHE A 12 -1.93 14.52 2.30
CA PHE A 12 -0.63 14.17 2.87
C PHE A 12 -0.63 14.23 4.40
N THR A 13 -1.32 15.21 4.99
CA THR A 13 -1.48 15.32 6.44
C THR A 13 -2.18 14.07 7.01
N GLU A 14 -3.26 13.63 6.38
CA GLU A 14 -4.00 12.45 6.82
C GLU A 14 -3.22 11.15 6.58
N ILE A 15 -2.46 11.05 5.47
CA ILE A 15 -1.57 9.92 5.18
C ILE A 15 -0.56 9.72 6.32
N VAL A 16 0.14 10.77 6.71
CA VAL A 16 1.13 10.72 7.80
C VAL A 16 0.49 10.33 9.13
N LYS A 17 -0.68 10.88 9.44
CA LYS A 17 -1.44 10.56 10.65
C LYS A 17 -1.86 9.08 10.69
N ASN A 18 -2.39 8.55 9.60
CA ASN A 18 -2.79 7.15 9.52
C ASN A 18 -1.58 6.21 9.68
N TYR A 19 -0.48 6.52 9.02
CA TYR A 19 0.76 5.75 9.11
C TYR A 19 1.35 5.75 10.53
N SER A 20 1.27 6.88 11.21
CA SER A 20 1.73 7.02 12.61
C SER A 20 0.86 6.26 13.61
N THR A 21 -0.31 5.78 13.18
CA THR A 21 -1.22 5.00 14.02
C THR A 21 -1.05 3.51 13.71
N MET A 22 -0.64 2.72 14.70
CA MET A 22 -0.36 1.29 14.53
C MET A 22 -1.52 0.54 13.86
N GLY A 23 -1.22 -0.11 12.73
CA GLY A 23 -2.17 -0.93 11.99
C GLY A 23 -3.22 -0.14 11.21
N MET A 24 -2.99 1.16 10.93
CA MET A 24 -3.93 2.01 10.19
C MET A 24 -3.42 2.43 8.81
N ALA A 25 -2.24 1.96 8.37
CA ALA A 25 -1.65 2.31 7.06
C ALA A 25 -2.57 1.96 5.87
N TRP A 26 -3.42 0.93 5.99
CA TRP A 26 -4.39 0.56 4.96
C TRP A 26 -5.39 1.69 4.62
N LYS A 27 -5.64 2.63 5.56
CA LYS A 27 -6.50 3.81 5.32
C LYS A 27 -5.91 4.76 4.27
N ASN A 28 -4.62 4.63 3.99
CA ASN A 28 -3.94 5.42 2.99
C ASN A 28 -4.21 4.96 1.55
N ILE A 29 -4.73 3.76 1.33
CA ILE A 29 -5.00 3.21 -0.02
C ILE A 29 -5.81 4.21 -0.89
N PRO A 30 -7.00 4.66 -0.50
CA PRO A 30 -7.76 5.62 -1.32
C PRO A 30 -7.11 7.00 -1.36
N LEU A 31 -6.41 7.40 -0.30
CA LEU A 31 -5.71 8.68 -0.23
C LEU A 31 -4.54 8.74 -1.22
N CYS A 32 -3.73 7.68 -1.29
CA CYS A 32 -2.64 7.57 -2.25
C CYS A 32 -3.16 7.57 -3.70
N ARG A 33 -4.28 6.89 -3.96
CA ARG A 33 -4.92 6.94 -5.29
C ARG A 33 -5.34 8.35 -5.65
N ARG A 34 -6.01 9.05 -4.73
CA ARG A 34 -6.47 10.41 -4.95
C ARG A 34 -5.32 11.41 -5.10
N ALA A 35 -4.29 11.32 -4.25
CA ALA A 35 -3.09 12.15 -4.37
C ALA A 35 -2.42 11.97 -5.73
N TYR A 36 -2.25 10.72 -6.18
CA TYR A 36 -1.68 10.42 -7.48
C TYR A 36 -2.48 11.00 -8.64
N GLU A 37 -3.82 10.88 -8.62
CA GLU A 37 -4.71 11.49 -9.61
C GLU A 37 -4.50 13.02 -9.68
N ILE A 38 -4.49 13.69 -8.53
CA ILE A 38 -4.26 15.13 -8.46
C ILE A 38 -2.88 15.49 -9.02
N MET A 39 -1.84 14.77 -8.60
CA MET A 39 -0.47 15.04 -9.06
C MET A 39 -0.29 14.82 -10.56
N ARG A 40 -1.03 13.86 -11.16
CA ARG A 40 -1.06 13.64 -12.61
C ARG A 40 -1.69 14.81 -13.38
N GLU A 41 -2.65 15.49 -12.77
CA GLU A 41 -3.36 16.61 -13.39
C GLU A 41 -2.65 17.95 -13.18
N LEU A 42 -1.75 18.05 -12.20
CA LEU A 42 -0.96 19.26 -11.96
C LEU A 42 0.26 19.29 -12.89
N PRO A 43 0.74 20.50 -13.28
CA PRO A 43 2.00 20.65 -13.99
C PRO A 43 3.16 19.98 -13.23
N ASP A 44 4.19 19.54 -13.95
CA ASP A 44 5.37 18.91 -13.32
C ASP A 44 6.20 19.92 -12.52
N GLU A 45 6.10 21.20 -12.85
CA GLU A 45 6.69 22.30 -12.12
C GLU A 45 5.58 23.16 -11.50
N LEU A 46 5.58 23.29 -10.17
CA LEU A 46 4.64 24.11 -9.41
C LEU A 46 5.43 25.13 -8.59
N PRO A 47 5.44 26.41 -8.93
CA PRO A 47 6.20 27.44 -8.23
C PRO A 47 5.93 27.44 -6.72
N GLY A 48 6.97 27.23 -5.92
CA GLY A 48 6.90 27.24 -4.46
C GLY A 48 6.49 25.92 -3.82
N GLU A 49 6.02 24.93 -4.61
CA GLU A 49 5.62 23.61 -4.11
C GLU A 49 6.49 22.49 -4.72
N CYS A 50 6.62 22.48 -6.03
CA CYS A 50 7.49 21.61 -6.80
C CYS A 50 8.19 22.46 -7.85
N ASP A 51 9.40 22.92 -7.59
CA ASP A 51 10.14 23.78 -8.52
C ASP A 51 10.68 23.01 -9.73
N THR A 52 10.82 21.70 -9.58
CA THR A 52 11.31 20.79 -10.63
C THR A 52 10.47 19.50 -10.70
N PRO A 53 10.51 18.73 -11.82
CA PRO A 53 9.91 17.40 -11.88
C PRO A 53 10.42 16.45 -10.79
N ASP A 54 11.69 16.58 -10.40
CA ASP A 54 12.31 15.76 -9.36
C ASP A 54 11.63 15.98 -7.99
N ASP A 55 11.21 17.21 -7.66
CA ASP A 55 10.48 17.51 -6.42
C ASP A 55 9.14 16.75 -6.37
N LYS A 56 8.45 16.69 -7.52
CA LYS A 56 7.21 15.92 -7.66
C LYS A 56 7.45 14.43 -7.51
N ALA A 57 8.56 13.92 -8.06
CA ALA A 57 8.99 12.53 -7.88
C ALA A 57 9.26 12.22 -6.40
N ILE A 58 9.96 13.10 -5.68
CA ILE A 58 10.23 12.97 -4.24
C ILE A 58 8.92 12.89 -3.43
N LEU A 59 7.94 13.76 -3.70
CA LEU A 59 6.67 13.72 -3.00
C LEU A 59 5.91 12.41 -3.25
N LEU A 60 5.95 11.87 -4.46
CA LEU A 60 5.34 10.59 -4.79
C LEU A 60 6.05 9.42 -4.09
N CYS A 61 7.38 9.44 -3.99
CA CYS A 61 8.13 8.45 -3.21
C CYS A 61 7.72 8.51 -1.73
N GLN A 62 7.71 9.70 -1.13
CA GLN A 62 7.27 9.88 0.26
C GLN A 62 5.84 9.39 0.50
N MET A 63 4.93 9.56 -0.46
CA MET A 63 3.59 9.01 -0.38
C MET A 63 3.61 7.47 -0.33
N LEU A 64 4.42 6.83 -1.18
CA LEU A 64 4.54 5.37 -1.22
C LEU A 64 5.15 4.80 0.07
N ASP A 65 6.05 5.51 0.73
CA ASP A 65 6.61 5.12 2.04
C ASP A 65 5.54 4.94 3.14
N HIS A 66 4.34 5.48 2.93
CA HIS A 66 3.25 5.48 3.90
C HIS A 66 2.11 4.51 3.56
N VAL A 67 2.31 3.63 2.58
CA VAL A 67 1.36 2.60 2.21
C VAL A 67 2.05 1.22 2.20
N ASN A 68 1.28 0.16 2.45
CA ASN A 68 1.80 -1.18 2.23
C ASN A 68 1.67 -1.54 0.75
N GLU A 69 2.76 -1.42 0.00
CA GLU A 69 2.76 -1.61 -1.44
C GLU A 69 2.33 -3.02 -1.87
N THR A 70 2.50 -4.02 -1.01
CA THR A 70 2.05 -5.39 -1.29
C THR A 70 0.54 -5.56 -1.24
N ASP A 71 -0.20 -4.63 -0.62
CA ASP A 71 -1.66 -4.64 -0.63
C ASP A 71 -2.23 -4.10 -1.96
N ILE A 72 -1.50 -3.19 -2.63
CA ILE A 72 -1.90 -2.53 -3.86
C ILE A 72 -0.76 -2.46 -4.89
N PRO A 73 -0.11 -3.58 -5.22
CA PRO A 73 1.12 -3.58 -5.98
C PRO A 73 0.98 -2.99 -7.39
N ARG A 74 -0.16 -3.17 -8.07
CA ARG A 74 -0.36 -2.62 -9.42
C ARG A 74 -0.50 -1.11 -9.41
N GLN A 75 -1.22 -0.57 -8.42
CA GLN A 75 -1.30 0.88 -8.22
C GLN A 75 0.08 1.46 -7.94
N CYS A 76 0.86 0.83 -7.06
CA CYS A 76 2.22 1.27 -6.76
C CYS A 76 3.14 1.19 -7.97
N ILE A 77 3.06 0.13 -8.79
CA ILE A 77 3.79 0.03 -10.06
C ILE A 77 3.44 1.20 -10.99
N GLU A 78 2.17 1.57 -11.09
CA GLU A 78 1.76 2.71 -11.92
C GLU A 78 2.38 4.02 -11.44
N VAL A 79 2.32 4.27 -10.12
CA VAL A 79 2.96 5.45 -9.50
C VAL A 79 4.47 5.44 -9.72
N ARG A 80 5.15 4.32 -9.46
CA ARG A 80 6.60 4.21 -9.63
C ARG A 80 7.06 4.37 -11.08
N ARG A 81 6.28 3.92 -12.06
CA ARG A 81 6.54 4.18 -13.48
C ARG A 81 6.39 5.67 -13.81
N TYR A 82 5.45 6.35 -13.18
CA TYR A 82 5.31 7.80 -13.35
C TYR A 82 6.48 8.54 -12.70
N ILE A 83 6.94 8.15 -11.50
CA ILE A 83 8.16 8.67 -10.88
C ILE A 83 9.35 8.47 -11.83
N GLN A 84 9.54 7.28 -12.40
CA GLN A 84 10.61 7.00 -13.36
C GLN A 84 10.53 7.90 -14.60
N SER A 85 9.35 8.34 -15.02
CA SER A 85 9.20 9.28 -16.14
C SER A 85 9.57 10.71 -15.78
N LEU A 86 9.48 11.10 -14.51
CA LEU A 86 9.86 12.43 -13.99
C LEU A 86 11.36 12.47 -13.66
N ASP A 87 11.87 11.42 -13.03
CA ASP A 87 13.23 11.26 -12.55
C ASP A 87 13.76 9.86 -12.95
N PRO A 88 14.29 9.69 -14.18
CA PRO A 88 14.79 8.41 -14.68
C PRO A 88 16.01 7.86 -13.92
N ASP A 89 16.77 8.75 -13.28
CA ASP A 89 18.01 8.42 -12.58
C ASP A 89 17.78 8.06 -11.11
N ASN A 90 16.51 8.00 -10.65
CA ASN A 90 16.13 7.60 -9.30
C ASN A 90 16.35 6.09 -9.09
N GLU A 91 17.56 5.76 -8.64
CA GLU A 91 17.96 4.35 -8.45
C GLU A 91 17.08 3.62 -7.45
N ASP A 92 16.71 4.27 -6.33
CA ASP A 92 15.87 3.67 -5.29
C ASP A 92 14.47 3.33 -5.82
N ASN A 93 13.85 4.27 -6.55
CA ASN A 93 12.55 4.01 -7.18
C ASN A 93 12.62 2.89 -8.22
N ASN A 94 13.70 2.84 -9.01
CA ASN A 94 13.88 1.83 -10.05
C ASN A 94 14.07 0.43 -9.43
N GLU A 95 14.82 0.33 -8.32
CA GLU A 95 14.99 -0.93 -7.57
C GLU A 95 13.64 -1.42 -7.01
N GLU A 96 12.87 -0.53 -6.36
CA GLU A 96 11.57 -0.88 -5.79
C GLU A 96 10.53 -1.25 -6.86
N LEU A 97 10.56 -0.57 -8.03
CA LEU A 97 9.72 -0.94 -9.17
C LEU A 97 10.02 -2.36 -9.65
N ASP A 98 11.31 -2.70 -9.78
CA ASP A 98 11.74 -4.05 -10.16
C ASP A 98 11.31 -5.12 -9.14
N ILE A 99 11.37 -4.80 -7.85
CA ILE A 99 10.90 -5.67 -6.77
C ILE A 99 9.39 -5.93 -6.91
N LEU A 100 8.58 -4.89 -7.10
CA LEU A 100 7.12 -5.04 -7.25
C LEU A 100 6.74 -5.82 -8.52
N LEU A 101 7.44 -5.60 -9.63
CA LEU A 101 7.22 -6.36 -10.86
C LEU A 101 7.50 -7.86 -10.62
N LYS A 102 8.62 -8.19 -9.96
CA LYS A 102 8.93 -9.56 -9.58
C LYS A 102 7.91 -10.13 -8.60
N TYR A 103 7.45 -9.34 -7.64
CA TYR A 103 6.40 -9.74 -6.68
C TYR A 103 5.13 -10.18 -7.37
N ILE A 104 4.65 -9.46 -8.40
CA ILE A 104 3.44 -9.83 -9.13
C ILE A 104 3.64 -11.10 -9.97
N GLU A 105 4.80 -11.28 -10.57
CA GLU A 105 5.08 -12.38 -11.52
C GLU A 105 5.49 -13.68 -10.83
N SER A 106 6.06 -13.59 -9.63
CA SER A 106 6.65 -14.73 -8.91
C SER A 106 5.69 -15.30 -7.86
N ASP A 107 5.63 -16.63 -7.78
CA ASP A 107 5.02 -17.33 -6.65
C ASP A 107 5.95 -17.43 -5.45
N ASP A 108 7.24 -17.17 -5.65
CA ASP A 108 8.28 -17.27 -4.62
C ASP A 108 8.64 -15.90 -4.07
N THR A 109 8.10 -15.59 -2.90
CA THR A 109 8.36 -14.33 -2.20
C THR A 109 9.68 -14.31 -1.43
N GLU A 110 10.44 -15.41 -1.37
CA GLU A 110 11.74 -15.47 -0.68
C GLU A 110 12.80 -14.60 -1.37
N HIS A 111 12.61 -14.29 -2.67
CA HIS A 111 13.49 -13.38 -3.43
C HIS A 111 13.17 -11.90 -3.22
N LEU A 112 12.08 -11.59 -2.50
CA LEU A 112 11.67 -10.22 -2.29
C LEU A 112 12.22 -9.72 -0.96
N LYS A 113 12.86 -8.58 -0.97
CA LYS A 113 13.25 -7.85 0.26
C LYS A 113 12.05 -7.53 1.16
N LEU A 114 10.83 -7.63 0.63
CA LEU A 114 9.55 -7.28 1.27
C LEU A 114 9.08 -8.23 2.37
N GLY A 115 9.82 -9.27 2.68
CA GLY A 115 9.50 -10.11 3.83
C GLY A 115 10.10 -11.50 3.70
N MET A 116 10.64 -12.01 4.80
CA MET A 116 11.09 -13.38 4.90
C MET A 116 9.93 -14.38 5.05
N LEU A 117 8.67 -13.91 5.01
CA LEU A 117 7.47 -14.71 5.15
C LEU A 117 6.80 -14.95 3.80
N LYS A 118 6.35 -16.20 3.60
CA LYS A 118 5.54 -16.54 2.43
C LYS A 118 4.16 -15.92 2.54
N SER A 119 3.68 -15.30 1.46
CA SER A 119 2.31 -14.82 1.31
C SER A 119 1.50 -15.71 0.39
N ASP A 120 0.17 -15.66 0.48
CA ASP A 120 -0.69 -16.37 -0.44
C ASP A 120 -0.64 -15.70 -1.82
N SER A 121 -0.57 -16.48 -2.90
CA SER A 121 -0.56 -15.96 -4.27
C SER A 121 -1.78 -15.11 -4.62
N VAL A 122 -2.91 -15.32 -3.93
CA VAL A 122 -4.12 -14.50 -4.12
C VAL A 122 -3.88 -13.03 -3.75
N GLU A 123 -2.95 -12.73 -2.84
CA GLU A 123 -2.59 -11.36 -2.45
C GLU A 123 -1.97 -10.57 -3.61
N ARG A 124 -1.49 -11.24 -4.65
CA ARG A 124 -0.95 -10.66 -5.89
C ARG A 124 -1.98 -10.57 -7.01
N SER A 125 -3.22 -10.97 -6.76
CA SER A 125 -4.28 -10.92 -7.77
C SER A 125 -4.89 -9.51 -7.92
N PRO A 126 -5.38 -9.14 -9.12
CA PRO A 126 -6.16 -7.91 -9.28
C PRO A 126 -7.38 -7.86 -8.37
N GLN A 127 -8.06 -9.00 -8.18
CA GLN A 127 -9.24 -9.10 -7.34
C GLN A 127 -8.94 -8.73 -5.87
N TRP A 128 -7.76 -9.10 -5.35
CA TRP A 128 -7.32 -8.68 -4.02
C TRP A 128 -7.23 -7.16 -3.92
N GLU A 129 -6.52 -6.55 -4.85
CA GLU A 129 -6.29 -5.10 -4.87
C GLU A 129 -7.59 -4.30 -5.00
N ASP A 130 -8.58 -4.84 -5.73
CA ASP A 130 -9.90 -4.22 -5.87
C ASP A 130 -10.70 -4.18 -4.57
N VAL A 131 -10.51 -5.16 -3.67
CA VAL A 131 -11.36 -5.30 -2.48
C VAL A 131 -10.66 -5.04 -1.16
N ILE A 132 -9.32 -5.02 -1.13
CA ILE A 132 -8.56 -5.02 0.13
C ILE A 132 -8.93 -3.84 1.05
N TYR A 133 -9.14 -2.65 0.50
CA TYR A 133 -9.57 -1.51 1.31
C TYR A 133 -10.93 -1.75 1.98
N ALA A 134 -11.91 -2.26 1.25
CA ALA A 134 -13.24 -2.56 1.80
C ALA A 134 -13.18 -3.69 2.84
N VAL A 135 -12.32 -4.67 2.61
CA VAL A 135 -12.06 -5.77 3.55
C VAL A 135 -11.46 -5.23 4.85
N GLU A 136 -10.44 -4.40 4.79
CA GLU A 136 -9.80 -3.82 5.98
C GLU A 136 -10.77 -2.93 6.77
N LEU A 137 -11.60 -2.15 6.07
CA LEU A 137 -12.63 -1.32 6.70
C LEU A 137 -13.64 -2.17 7.49
N GLU A 138 -14.09 -3.29 6.92
CA GLU A 138 -15.03 -4.20 7.59
C GLU A 138 -14.35 -4.94 8.75
N VAL A 139 -13.09 -5.35 8.60
CA VAL A 139 -12.30 -6.00 9.66
C VAL A 139 -12.09 -5.06 10.84
N ASP A 140 -11.72 -3.80 10.57
CA ASP A 140 -11.50 -2.78 11.60
C ASP A 140 -12.80 -2.52 12.41
N GLU A 141 -13.94 -2.43 11.73
CA GLU A 141 -15.24 -2.27 12.39
C GLU A 141 -15.63 -3.49 13.25
N ILE A 142 -15.38 -4.73 12.77
CA ILE A 142 -15.67 -5.94 13.55
C ILE A 142 -14.76 -6.03 14.79
N LEU A 143 -13.52 -5.60 14.68
CA LEU A 143 -12.51 -5.72 15.73
C LEU A 143 -12.32 -4.45 16.57
N LYS A 144 -13.14 -3.43 16.38
CA LYS A 144 -12.98 -2.12 17.05
C LYS A 144 -12.89 -2.18 18.57
N ASP A 145 -13.61 -3.12 19.17
CA ASP A 145 -13.66 -3.32 20.63
C ASP A 145 -12.64 -4.36 21.12
N TYR A 146 -11.86 -4.96 20.23
CA TYR A 146 -10.83 -5.91 20.59
C TYR A 146 -9.56 -5.21 21.08
N THR A 147 -9.02 -5.68 22.19
CA THR A 147 -7.72 -5.20 22.67
C THR A 147 -6.61 -5.67 21.73
N ARG A 148 -5.88 -4.73 21.18
CA ARG A 148 -4.70 -5.00 20.33
C ARG A 148 -3.52 -5.37 21.23
N GLY A 149 -3.31 -6.67 21.47
CA GLY A 149 -2.24 -7.21 22.30
C GLY A 149 -1.77 -8.54 21.76
N MET A 150 -1.05 -9.30 22.60
CA MET A 150 -0.53 -10.64 22.24
C MET A 150 -1.66 -11.53 21.69
N GLY A 151 -1.42 -12.14 20.52
CA GLY A 151 -2.39 -13.01 19.84
C GLY A 151 -3.46 -12.28 19.03
N PHE A 152 -3.47 -10.94 18.99
CA PHE A 152 -4.41 -10.16 18.17
C PHE A 152 -4.31 -10.52 16.67
N CYS A 153 -3.12 -10.81 16.17
CA CYS A 153 -2.91 -11.21 14.80
C CYS A 153 -3.77 -12.40 14.37
N HIS A 154 -4.00 -13.38 15.22
CA HIS A 154 -4.84 -14.54 14.94
C HIS A 154 -6.33 -14.16 14.82
N ALA A 155 -6.83 -13.29 15.69
CA ALA A 155 -8.20 -12.77 15.60
C ALA A 155 -8.38 -11.94 14.33
N TYR A 156 -7.43 -11.09 14.01
CA TYR A 156 -7.39 -10.28 12.79
C TYR A 156 -7.42 -11.17 11.54
N TRP A 157 -6.51 -12.12 11.41
CA TRP A 157 -6.46 -13.00 10.23
C TRP A 157 -7.71 -13.86 10.08
N HIS A 158 -8.26 -14.37 11.19
CA HIS A 158 -9.49 -15.15 11.16
C HIS A 158 -10.66 -14.30 10.66
N THR A 159 -10.77 -13.06 11.14
CA THR A 159 -11.81 -12.12 10.71
C THR A 159 -11.61 -11.73 9.24
N LYS A 160 -10.38 -11.34 8.86
CA LYS A 160 -10.03 -10.99 7.47
C LYS A 160 -10.35 -12.12 6.49
N ARG A 161 -10.03 -13.37 6.84
CA ARG A 161 -10.37 -14.53 6.02
C ARG A 161 -11.88 -14.68 5.82
N LYS A 162 -12.69 -14.46 6.87
CA LYS A 162 -14.15 -14.52 6.75
C LYS A 162 -14.72 -13.40 5.88
N VAL A 163 -14.16 -12.21 6.00
CA VAL A 163 -14.57 -11.06 5.18
C VAL A 163 -14.18 -11.29 3.73
N LEU A 164 -12.95 -11.72 3.45
CA LEU A 164 -12.48 -12.05 2.10
C LEU A 164 -13.35 -13.12 1.41
N ALA A 165 -13.82 -14.10 2.17
CA ALA A 165 -14.72 -15.14 1.64
C ALA A 165 -16.04 -14.56 1.10
N LYS A 166 -16.54 -13.43 1.61
CA LYS A 166 -17.72 -12.73 1.07
C LYS A 166 -17.47 -12.16 -0.34
N TYR A 167 -16.21 -11.86 -0.63
CA TYR A 167 -15.74 -11.40 -1.95
C TYR A 167 -15.29 -12.55 -2.87
N GLY A 168 -15.50 -13.81 -2.44
CA GLY A 168 -15.13 -14.98 -3.21
C GLY A 168 -13.65 -15.31 -3.19
N ILE A 169 -12.89 -14.75 -2.24
CA ILE A 169 -11.45 -14.97 -2.07
C ILE A 169 -11.22 -15.99 -0.96
N ASP A 170 -10.61 -17.14 -1.30
CA ASP A 170 -10.10 -18.11 -0.32
C ASP A 170 -8.64 -17.79 -0.03
N TRP A 171 -8.40 -17.13 1.10
CA TRP A 171 -7.10 -16.66 1.52
C TRP A 171 -6.49 -17.55 2.60
N LYS A 172 -5.24 -17.89 2.44
CA LYS A 172 -4.42 -18.56 3.47
C LYS A 172 -3.70 -17.51 4.30
N THR A 173 -3.92 -17.57 5.62
CA THR A 173 -3.29 -16.65 6.56
C THR A 173 -1.76 -16.79 6.60
N PRO A 174 -1.01 -15.77 7.07
CA PRO A 174 0.43 -15.85 7.25
C PRO A 174 0.87 -17.08 8.06
N SER A 175 0.13 -17.46 9.11
CA SER A 175 0.43 -18.66 9.90
C SER A 175 0.20 -19.96 9.13
N MET A 176 -0.77 -20.00 8.22
CA MET A 176 -0.99 -21.18 7.35
C MET A 176 0.11 -21.31 6.28
N MET A 177 0.60 -20.18 5.77
CA MET A 177 1.68 -20.16 4.78
C MET A 177 3.06 -20.45 5.41
N ASN A 178 3.24 -20.16 6.70
CA ASN A 178 4.51 -20.29 7.43
C ASN A 178 4.34 -21.11 8.72
N PRO A 179 4.06 -22.42 8.63
CA PRO A 179 3.70 -23.25 9.79
C PRO A 179 4.82 -23.41 10.82
N GLY A 180 6.06 -23.05 10.51
CA GLY A 180 7.20 -23.10 11.42
C GLY A 180 7.50 -21.78 12.13
N VAL A 181 6.71 -20.72 11.88
CA VAL A 181 6.92 -19.39 12.44
C VAL A 181 5.93 -19.15 13.57
N MET A 182 6.43 -18.61 14.68
CA MET A 182 5.61 -18.15 15.80
C MET A 182 5.21 -16.69 15.57
N PHE A 183 3.93 -16.41 15.67
CA PHE A 183 3.35 -15.07 15.52
C PHE A 183 2.75 -14.64 16.87
N ASP A 184 3.08 -13.43 17.31
CA ASP A 184 2.59 -12.81 18.55
C ASP A 184 1.49 -11.76 18.28
#